data_1842ea65a57ca885086936c1be0f5ed2
#
_entry.id   1842ea65a57ca885086936c1be0f5ed2
#
_cell.length_a   1.000
_cell.length_b   1.000
_cell.length_c   1.000
_cell.angle_alpha   90.00
_cell.angle_beta   90.00
_cell.angle_gamma   90.00
#
_symmetry.space_group_name_H-M   'P 1'
#
loop_
_entity.id
_entity.type
_entity.pdbx_description
1 polymer ?
#
loop_
_entity_poly.entity_id
_entity_poly.type
_entity_poly.pdbx_seq_one_letter_code
_entity_poly.pdbx_strand_id
1 'polypeptide(L)'
;GLGDVYKRQIEGVSANDVLVISYIGYLSQEVPVGNQSMIKVTLKEDTQTLDEVVVVGYGTMKKSDVTGSISTAKGDDLVKNQSFSALDNLRGKVSGVNIFSNSSQPGAYSNRVVIRGIATINSSSNPLYVVDGVVMENFDLVNPNDIESMEVLKDASAAAIYGARGANGVIMVTTKRGKKDGEGVAISYQGSVSVSSIARKMDLLNAQEWTDTFMKGLENENKWLGTNWSLNRTDWFTDRNYFDANGNPIYDTDWQDEATRTAVSHNHQLNIQQAGKNSSMGAFLNYTDQQGIMLNTYNKRLNAKMAYDADPTKWLSTSVNVLVNHTWGRYTPEDGGGQEARRTMIEMLPWLPVYEPGTNKYTTSTSPSLSGFN
;
A
#
# COMPACT_ATOMS: atom_id res chain seq x y z
N GLY A 1 -20.16 8.50 42.14
CA GLY A 1 -19.69 9.03 40.89
C GLY A 1 -19.70 10.55 40.93
N LEU A 2 -18.54 11.17 40.93
CA LEU A 2 -18.39 12.63 40.82
C LEU A 2 -18.73 13.02 39.39
N GLY A 3 -19.99 13.48 39.16
CA GLY A 3 -20.37 14.07 37.90
C GLY A 3 -19.79 15.48 37.78
N ASP A 4 -18.99 15.72 36.79
CA ASP A 4 -18.51 17.07 36.45
C ASP A 4 -19.70 17.95 36.05
N VAL A 5 -19.98 18.97 36.85
CA VAL A 5 -21.05 19.95 36.59
C VAL A 5 -20.46 21.09 35.79
N TYR A 6 -20.65 21.08 34.46
CA TYR A 6 -20.32 22.23 33.62
C TYR A 6 -21.40 23.31 33.73
N LYS A 7 -20.99 24.48 34.19
CA LYS A 7 -21.86 25.69 34.17
C LYS A 7 -21.50 26.52 32.95
N ARG A 8 -22.47 26.77 32.07
CA ARG A 8 -22.35 27.72 30.94
C ARG A 8 -23.39 28.81 31.10
N GLN A 9 -23.03 30.03 30.69
CA GLN A 9 -23.94 31.14 30.64
C GLN A 9 -24.21 31.51 29.19
N ILE A 10 -25.49 31.77 28.88
CA ILE A 10 -25.93 32.24 27.58
C ILE A 10 -26.70 33.54 27.83
N GLU A 11 -26.26 34.64 27.19
CA GLU A 11 -26.86 35.95 27.29
C GLU A 11 -27.79 36.22 26.09
N GLY A 12 -28.81 37.05 26.27
CA GLY A 12 -29.70 37.48 25.19
C GLY A 12 -30.78 36.46 24.83
N VAL A 13 -31.16 35.56 25.74
CA VAL A 13 -32.15 34.52 25.53
C VAL A 13 -33.53 35.01 26.00
N SER A 14 -34.59 34.83 25.20
CA SER A 14 -35.97 35.20 25.51
C SER A 14 -36.69 34.03 26.20
N ALA A 15 -37.76 34.32 26.94
CA ALA A 15 -38.59 33.33 27.60
C ALA A 15 -39.27 32.33 26.61
N ASN A 16 -39.41 32.71 25.34
CA ASN A 16 -39.98 31.87 24.29
C ASN A 16 -38.94 31.02 23.53
N ASP A 17 -37.68 31.17 23.85
CA ASP A 17 -36.62 30.42 23.17
C ASP A 17 -36.49 28.97 23.70
N VAL A 18 -36.03 28.10 22.86
CA VAL A 18 -35.75 26.69 23.19
C VAL A 18 -34.24 26.47 23.10
N LEU A 19 -33.66 26.00 24.19
CA LEU A 19 -32.25 25.60 24.23
C LEU A 19 -32.13 24.17 23.73
N VAL A 20 -31.34 23.97 22.68
CA VAL A 20 -30.94 22.65 22.22
C VAL A 20 -29.56 22.32 22.82
N ILE A 21 -29.53 21.31 23.66
CA ILE A 21 -28.32 20.87 24.36
C ILE A 21 -27.90 19.53 23.76
N SER A 22 -26.72 19.48 23.15
CA SER A 22 -26.12 18.28 22.61
C SER A 22 -24.71 18.06 23.18
N TYR A 23 -24.37 16.82 23.46
CA TYR A 23 -23.03 16.39 23.87
C TYR A 23 -22.74 15.02 23.27
N ILE A 24 -21.49 14.78 22.90
CA ILE A 24 -21.06 13.52 22.28
C ILE A 24 -21.35 12.36 23.25
N GLY A 25 -22.08 11.36 22.80
CA GLY A 25 -22.49 10.20 23.60
C GLY A 25 -23.77 10.39 24.42
N TYR A 26 -24.49 11.49 24.20
CA TYR A 26 -25.76 11.76 24.88
C TYR A 26 -26.86 12.18 23.87
N LEU A 27 -28.11 11.83 24.18
CA LEU A 27 -29.29 12.27 23.40
C LEU A 27 -29.42 13.77 23.48
N SER A 28 -29.53 14.42 22.32
CA SER A 28 -29.87 15.86 22.27
C SER A 28 -31.19 16.13 22.94
N GLN A 29 -31.25 17.13 23.80
CA GLN A 29 -32.42 17.49 24.54
C GLN A 29 -32.82 18.94 24.27
N GLU A 30 -34.08 19.16 23.98
CA GLU A 30 -34.68 20.51 23.82
C GLU A 30 -35.37 20.94 25.12
N VAL A 31 -34.99 22.09 25.63
CA VAL A 31 -35.52 22.62 26.90
C VAL A 31 -36.00 24.06 26.68
N PRO A 32 -37.30 24.34 26.89
CA PRO A 32 -37.79 25.72 26.81
C PRO A 32 -37.23 26.57 27.95
N VAL A 33 -36.81 27.77 27.64
CA VAL A 33 -36.17 28.69 28.61
C VAL A 33 -37.16 29.14 29.66
N GLY A 34 -38.35 29.55 29.27
CA GLY A 34 -39.36 30.08 30.20
C GLY A 34 -38.83 31.30 30.98
N ASN A 35 -39.31 31.46 32.19
CA ASN A 35 -38.87 32.54 33.12
C ASN A 35 -37.77 32.05 34.08
N GLN A 36 -37.00 31.04 33.72
CA GLN A 36 -35.97 30.47 34.60
C GLN A 36 -34.61 31.11 34.35
N SER A 37 -33.99 31.61 35.41
CA SER A 37 -32.62 32.11 35.36
C SER A 37 -31.53 31.03 35.46
N MET A 38 -31.92 29.81 35.84
CA MET A 38 -31.07 28.64 35.93
C MET A 38 -31.82 27.39 35.51
N ILE A 39 -31.32 26.75 34.48
CA ILE A 39 -31.90 25.51 33.93
C ILE A 39 -30.92 24.38 34.22
N LYS A 40 -31.34 23.37 34.96
CA LYS A 40 -30.60 22.16 35.21
C LYS A 40 -31.08 21.08 34.22
N VAL A 41 -30.18 20.67 33.36
CA VAL A 41 -30.42 19.61 32.37
C VAL A 41 -29.58 18.39 32.69
N THR A 42 -30.25 17.24 32.75
CA THR A 42 -29.56 15.94 32.89
C THR A 42 -29.70 15.23 31.55
N LEU A 43 -28.61 15.17 30.81
CA LEU A 43 -28.55 14.45 29.53
C LEU A 43 -28.64 12.96 29.80
N LYS A 44 -29.43 12.24 29.00
CA LYS A 44 -29.48 10.79 29.00
C LYS A 44 -28.41 10.29 28.07
N GLU A 45 -27.63 9.30 28.52
CA GLU A 45 -26.67 8.63 27.64
C GLU A 45 -27.39 8.12 26.39
N ASP A 46 -26.82 8.41 25.23
CA ASP A 46 -27.25 7.80 24.00
C ASP A 46 -26.73 6.36 23.96
N THR A 47 -27.54 5.47 24.51
CA THR A 47 -27.27 4.02 24.46
C THR A 47 -27.60 3.43 23.09
N GLN A 48 -27.92 4.22 22.08
CA GLN A 48 -27.74 3.78 20.70
C GLN A 48 -26.22 3.67 20.45
N THR A 49 -25.61 2.63 21.02
CA THR A 49 -24.45 2.03 20.38
C THR A 49 -24.86 1.85 18.94
N LEU A 50 -24.23 2.57 18.02
CA LEU A 50 -24.25 2.20 16.61
C LEU A 50 -23.90 0.72 16.63
N ASP A 51 -24.91 -0.13 16.43
CA ASP A 51 -24.71 -1.57 16.33
C ASP A 51 -23.75 -1.75 15.16
N GLU A 52 -22.46 -1.88 15.46
CA GLU A 52 -21.42 -2.06 14.46
C GLU A 52 -21.73 -3.39 13.77
N VAL A 53 -22.26 -3.29 12.57
CA VAL A 53 -22.64 -4.45 11.76
C VAL A 53 -21.37 -4.90 11.04
N VAL A 54 -21.03 -6.16 11.17
CA VAL A 54 -19.91 -6.79 10.46
C VAL A 54 -20.49 -7.71 9.39
N VAL A 55 -19.84 -7.73 8.24
CA VAL A 55 -20.14 -8.67 7.18
C VAL A 55 -19.57 -10.03 7.57
N VAL A 56 -20.39 -11.05 7.62
CA VAL A 56 -19.99 -12.43 7.94
C VAL A 56 -20.51 -13.33 6.83
N GLY A 57 -19.59 -13.75 5.97
CA GLY A 57 -19.94 -14.66 4.88
C GLY A 57 -20.88 -14.04 3.87
N TYR A 58 -22.07 -14.63 3.72
CA TYR A 58 -23.11 -14.15 2.79
C TYR A 58 -24.15 -13.24 3.45
N GLY A 59 -23.89 -12.76 4.66
CA GLY A 59 -24.82 -11.92 5.40
C GLY A 59 -24.13 -10.90 6.29
N THR A 60 -24.94 -10.05 6.93
CA THR A 60 -24.48 -9.09 7.92
C THR A 60 -24.99 -9.51 9.30
N MET A 61 -24.12 -9.46 10.30
CA MET A 61 -24.49 -9.73 11.70
C MET A 61 -24.02 -8.56 12.58
N LYS A 62 -24.67 -8.37 13.71
CA LYS A 62 -24.16 -7.45 14.70
C LYS A 62 -22.84 -7.96 15.24
N LYS A 63 -21.86 -7.07 15.41
CA LYS A 63 -20.53 -7.43 15.93
C LYS A 63 -20.63 -8.12 17.30
N SER A 64 -21.61 -7.74 18.11
CA SER A 64 -21.90 -8.39 19.39
C SER A 64 -22.30 -9.85 19.28
N ASP A 65 -22.91 -10.23 18.16
CA ASP A 65 -23.49 -11.57 17.95
C ASP A 65 -22.48 -12.54 17.30
N VAL A 66 -21.32 -12.00 16.90
CA VAL A 66 -20.27 -12.80 16.28
C VAL A 66 -19.42 -13.43 17.37
N THR A 67 -19.48 -14.76 17.48
CA THR A 67 -18.70 -15.55 18.44
C THR A 67 -17.24 -15.73 18.03
N GLY A 68 -16.89 -15.43 16.77
CA GLY A 68 -15.55 -15.57 16.22
C GLY A 68 -14.67 -14.34 16.40
N SER A 69 -13.33 -14.54 16.34
CA SER A 69 -12.37 -13.44 16.40
C SER A 69 -12.30 -12.69 15.06
N ILE A 70 -13.10 -11.63 14.94
CA ILE A 70 -13.10 -10.73 13.79
C ILE A 70 -12.41 -9.42 14.17
N SER A 71 -11.60 -8.90 13.26
CA SER A 71 -11.04 -7.56 13.37
C SER A 71 -11.41 -6.75 12.15
N THR A 72 -11.90 -5.54 12.37
CA THR A 72 -12.34 -4.61 11.32
C THR A 72 -11.38 -3.44 11.21
N ALA A 73 -11.03 -3.08 9.99
CA ALA A 73 -10.34 -1.83 9.64
C ALA A 73 -11.27 -1.01 8.74
N LYS A 74 -11.54 0.24 9.12
CA LYS A 74 -12.40 1.15 8.33
C LYS A 74 -11.62 1.75 7.16
N GLY A 75 -12.29 2.00 6.04
CA GLY A 75 -11.69 2.54 4.82
C GLY A 75 -10.96 3.86 5.05
N ASP A 76 -11.53 4.77 5.83
CA ASP A 76 -10.91 6.06 6.15
C ASP A 76 -9.58 5.90 6.90
N ASP A 77 -9.44 4.87 7.74
CA ASP A 77 -8.18 4.57 8.41
C ASP A 77 -7.17 3.93 7.45
N LEU A 78 -7.63 3.13 6.50
CA LEU A 78 -6.76 2.51 5.49
C LEU A 78 -6.12 3.56 4.59
N VAL A 79 -6.88 4.55 4.14
CA VAL A 79 -6.39 5.59 3.21
C VAL A 79 -5.35 6.53 3.85
N LYS A 80 -5.29 6.63 5.18
CA LYS A 80 -4.30 7.47 5.89
C LYS A 80 -2.85 7.13 5.55
N ASN A 81 -2.53 5.89 5.20
CA ASN A 81 -1.17 5.47 4.85
C ASN A 81 -0.78 5.84 3.41
N GLN A 82 -1.73 6.25 2.58
CA GLN A 82 -1.54 6.68 1.18
C GLN A 82 -0.75 5.71 0.30
N SER A 83 -0.70 4.42 0.65
CA SER A 83 -0.11 3.41 -0.22
C SER A 83 -1.06 3.07 -1.38
N PHE A 84 -0.48 2.77 -2.54
CA PHE A 84 -1.22 2.31 -3.72
C PHE A 84 -1.70 0.86 -3.60
N SER A 85 -1.22 0.11 -2.58
CA SER A 85 -1.67 -1.24 -2.24
C SER A 85 -2.61 -1.23 -1.04
N ALA A 86 -3.77 -1.86 -1.19
CA ALA A 86 -4.72 -2.00 -0.09
C ALA A 86 -4.19 -2.87 1.06
N LEU A 87 -3.35 -3.87 0.76
CA LEU A 87 -2.70 -4.69 1.78
C LEU A 87 -1.67 -3.90 2.58
N ASP A 88 -0.88 -3.06 1.93
CA ASP A 88 0.09 -2.20 2.63
C ASP A 88 -0.63 -1.21 3.56
N ASN A 89 -1.79 -0.72 3.15
CA ASN A 89 -2.62 0.15 3.98
C ASN A 89 -3.19 -0.57 5.21
N LEU A 90 -3.35 -1.90 5.17
CA LEU A 90 -3.80 -2.73 6.28
C LEU A 90 -2.68 -3.02 7.30
N ARG A 91 -1.41 -2.88 6.90
CA ARG A 91 -0.25 -3.20 7.73
C ARG A 91 -0.27 -2.44 9.06
N GLY A 92 -0.16 -3.18 10.16
CA GLY A 92 -0.16 -2.63 11.53
C GLY A 92 -1.53 -2.16 12.04
N LYS A 93 -2.61 -2.28 11.26
CA LYS A 93 -3.97 -1.86 11.66
C LYS A 93 -4.80 -2.97 12.27
N VAL A 94 -4.44 -4.20 11.98
CA VAL A 94 -5.18 -5.38 12.44
C VAL A 94 -4.25 -6.31 13.22
N SER A 95 -4.59 -6.59 14.48
CA SER A 95 -3.80 -7.50 15.33
C SER A 95 -3.79 -8.93 14.76
N GLY A 96 -2.65 -9.61 14.84
CA GLY A 96 -2.48 -11.01 14.38
C GLY A 96 -2.43 -11.17 12.86
N VAL A 97 -2.31 -10.07 12.11
CA VAL A 97 -2.07 -10.07 10.66
C VAL A 97 -0.69 -9.51 10.39
N ASN A 98 0.16 -10.32 9.80
CA ASN A 98 1.50 -9.93 9.37
C ASN A 98 1.53 -9.83 7.84
N ILE A 99 1.96 -8.67 7.34
CA ILE A 99 2.06 -8.40 5.91
C ILE A 99 3.53 -8.14 5.59
N PHE A 100 4.10 -9.03 4.80
CA PHE A 100 5.48 -8.94 4.31
C PHE A 100 5.42 -8.51 2.86
N SER A 101 6.04 -7.39 2.55
CA SER A 101 6.21 -6.93 1.18
C SER A 101 7.62 -7.30 0.73
N ASN A 102 7.73 -8.11 -0.30
CA ASN A 102 9.01 -8.51 -0.86
C ASN A 102 9.48 -7.51 -1.92
N SER A 103 8.57 -6.75 -2.50
CA SER A 103 8.85 -5.73 -3.49
C SER A 103 8.12 -4.43 -3.17
N SER A 104 8.79 -3.33 -3.45
CA SER A 104 8.20 -1.98 -3.45
C SER A 104 8.13 -1.40 -4.86
N GLN A 105 8.39 -2.20 -5.89
CA GLN A 105 8.27 -1.75 -7.27
C GLN A 105 6.81 -1.45 -7.64
N PRO A 106 6.57 -0.43 -8.47
CA PRO A 106 5.24 -0.14 -8.95
C PRO A 106 4.58 -1.35 -9.64
N GLY A 107 3.42 -1.78 -9.15
CA GLY A 107 2.65 -2.88 -9.74
C GLY A 107 3.16 -4.30 -9.50
N ALA A 108 4.36 -4.47 -8.96
CA ALA A 108 4.91 -5.77 -8.58
C ALA A 108 4.70 -6.02 -7.08
N TYR A 109 3.46 -5.96 -6.62
CA TYR A 109 3.12 -6.18 -5.22
C TYR A 109 3.19 -7.66 -4.89
N SER A 110 4.35 -8.11 -4.42
CA SER A 110 4.53 -9.46 -3.88
C SER A 110 4.30 -9.44 -2.37
N ASN A 111 3.04 -9.24 -1.98
CA ASN A 111 2.66 -9.22 -0.57
C ASN A 111 2.35 -10.64 -0.09
N ARG A 112 3.09 -11.11 0.91
CA ARG A 112 2.76 -12.31 1.66
C ARG A 112 2.00 -11.91 2.91
N VAL A 113 0.78 -12.38 3.03
CA VAL A 113 -0.07 -12.13 4.20
C VAL A 113 -0.16 -13.40 5.03
N VAL A 114 0.09 -13.28 6.33
CA VAL A 114 0.02 -14.40 7.26
C VAL A 114 -0.87 -14.01 8.43
N ILE A 115 -1.91 -14.82 8.68
CA ILE A 115 -2.84 -14.63 9.79
C ILE A 115 -2.51 -15.68 10.87
N ARG A 116 -2.19 -15.21 12.09
CA ARG A 116 -1.85 -16.05 13.26
C ARG A 116 -0.65 -17.00 13.10
N GLY A 117 0.15 -16.85 12.06
CA GLY A 117 1.34 -17.66 11.82
C GLY A 117 1.24 -18.52 10.55
N ILE A 118 2.36 -19.20 10.24
CA ILE A 118 2.46 -20.07 9.06
C ILE A 118 1.82 -21.43 9.41
N ALA A 119 0.78 -21.80 8.70
CA ALA A 119 0.04 -23.05 8.94
C ALA A 119 0.57 -24.22 8.09
N THR A 120 1.40 -23.97 7.07
CA THR A 120 1.87 -24.99 6.13
C THR A 120 3.32 -24.73 5.72
N ILE A 121 4.07 -25.82 5.47
CA ILE A 121 5.47 -25.77 5.01
C ILE A 121 5.54 -25.77 3.48
N ASN A 122 4.64 -26.49 2.81
CA ASN A 122 4.74 -26.77 1.37
C ASN A 122 3.64 -26.14 0.51
N SER A 123 2.80 -25.26 1.10
CA SER A 123 1.70 -24.63 0.38
C SER A 123 1.65 -23.14 0.69
N SER A 124 0.88 -22.38 -0.09
CA SER A 124 0.65 -20.95 0.17
C SER A 124 -0.02 -20.77 1.53
N SER A 125 0.52 -19.85 2.34
CA SER A 125 -0.07 -19.41 3.61
C SER A 125 -0.95 -18.16 3.44
N ASN A 126 -1.19 -17.70 2.21
CA ASN A 126 -2.01 -16.54 1.96
C ASN A 126 -3.47 -16.79 2.36
N PRO A 127 -4.14 -15.81 2.95
CA PRO A 127 -5.57 -15.89 3.25
C PRO A 127 -6.40 -15.88 1.97
N LEU A 128 -7.66 -16.27 2.10
CA LEU A 128 -8.66 -16.09 1.06
C LEU A 128 -9.11 -14.63 1.02
N TYR A 129 -9.18 -14.04 -0.17
CA TYR A 129 -9.72 -12.70 -0.36
C TYR A 129 -11.14 -12.77 -0.88
N VAL A 130 -12.06 -12.03 -0.24
CA VAL A 130 -13.47 -11.96 -0.64
C VAL A 130 -13.87 -10.50 -0.74
N VAL A 131 -14.21 -10.05 -1.93
CA VAL A 131 -14.59 -8.65 -2.19
C VAL A 131 -16.05 -8.61 -2.58
N ASP A 132 -16.87 -7.91 -1.80
CA ASP A 132 -18.32 -7.84 -1.96
C ASP A 132 -19.01 -9.22 -2.15
N GLY A 133 -18.51 -10.22 -1.41
CA GLY A 133 -19.00 -11.61 -1.47
C GLY A 133 -18.39 -12.46 -2.57
N VAL A 134 -17.55 -11.93 -3.45
CA VAL A 134 -16.89 -12.66 -4.54
C VAL A 134 -15.45 -12.99 -4.16
N VAL A 135 -15.05 -14.25 -4.33
CA VAL A 135 -13.67 -14.67 -4.09
C VAL A 135 -12.77 -14.15 -5.21
N MET A 136 -11.70 -13.48 -4.84
CA MET A 136 -10.68 -12.96 -5.76
C MET A 136 -9.33 -13.61 -5.51
N GLU A 137 -8.62 -13.96 -6.56
CA GLU A 137 -7.25 -14.50 -6.48
C GLU A 137 -6.22 -13.36 -6.36
N ASN A 138 -6.45 -12.25 -7.06
CA ASN A 138 -5.57 -11.10 -7.06
C ASN A 138 -6.24 -9.91 -6.36
N PHE A 139 -5.81 -9.67 -5.13
CA PHE A 139 -6.32 -8.57 -4.32
C PHE A 139 -5.75 -7.18 -4.72
N ASP A 140 -4.63 -7.14 -5.43
CA ASP A 140 -4.00 -5.89 -5.85
C ASP A 140 -4.81 -5.11 -6.89
N LEU A 141 -5.84 -5.76 -7.46
CA LEU A 141 -6.80 -5.10 -8.36
C LEU A 141 -7.78 -4.19 -7.62
N VAL A 142 -7.92 -4.33 -6.30
CA VAL A 142 -8.83 -3.50 -5.50
C VAL A 142 -8.17 -2.16 -5.21
N ASN A 143 -8.86 -1.08 -5.60
CA ASN A 143 -8.40 0.27 -5.28
C ASN A 143 -8.63 0.56 -3.79
N PRO A 144 -7.59 0.95 -3.02
CA PRO A 144 -7.74 1.28 -1.60
C PRO A 144 -8.81 2.34 -1.31
N ASN A 145 -8.98 3.32 -2.20
CA ASN A 145 -9.93 4.41 -2.03
C ASN A 145 -11.39 3.96 -2.18
N ASP A 146 -11.64 2.81 -2.81
CA ASP A 146 -12.98 2.26 -2.99
C ASP A 146 -13.40 1.34 -1.83
N ILE A 147 -12.50 1.11 -0.86
CA ILE A 147 -12.77 0.26 0.30
C ILE A 147 -13.55 1.06 1.35
N GLU A 148 -14.64 0.48 1.83
CA GLU A 148 -15.41 0.99 2.97
C GLU A 148 -14.93 0.35 4.27
N SER A 149 -14.74 -0.98 4.26
CA SER A 149 -14.20 -1.72 5.39
C SER A 149 -13.46 -2.98 4.96
N MET A 150 -12.58 -3.45 5.81
CA MET A 150 -11.92 -4.75 5.69
C MET A 150 -12.09 -5.52 7.00
N GLU A 151 -12.67 -6.70 6.92
CA GLU A 151 -12.85 -7.62 8.04
C GLU A 151 -11.90 -8.80 7.88
N VAL A 152 -11.17 -9.13 8.96
CA VAL A 152 -10.28 -10.28 8.97
C VAL A 152 -10.85 -11.37 9.87
N LEU A 153 -11.25 -12.47 9.24
CA LEU A 153 -11.71 -13.69 9.91
C LEU A 153 -10.50 -14.54 10.26
N LYS A 154 -10.18 -14.60 11.56
CA LYS A 154 -8.92 -15.20 12.01
C LYS A 154 -9.06 -16.62 12.51
N ASP A 155 -10.27 -17.06 12.82
CA ASP A 155 -10.52 -18.39 13.35
C ASP A 155 -11.34 -19.24 12.40
N ALA A 156 -11.25 -20.57 12.63
CA ALA A 156 -11.91 -21.56 11.79
C ALA A 156 -13.45 -21.46 11.86
N SER A 157 -14.02 -21.00 12.97
CA SER A 157 -15.47 -20.89 13.11
C SER A 157 -16.03 -19.77 12.23
N ALA A 158 -15.37 -18.62 12.23
CA ALA A 158 -15.75 -17.49 11.37
C ALA A 158 -15.48 -17.76 9.88
N ALA A 159 -14.43 -18.55 9.57
CA ALA A 159 -14.04 -18.90 8.20
C ALA A 159 -14.75 -20.15 7.65
N ALA A 160 -15.51 -20.88 8.48
CA ALA A 160 -16.08 -22.18 8.16
C ALA A 160 -16.93 -22.20 6.87
N ILE A 161 -17.64 -21.12 6.59
CA ILE A 161 -18.48 -21.00 5.38
C ILE A 161 -17.70 -21.05 4.08
N TYR A 162 -16.38 -20.73 4.13
CA TYR A 162 -15.48 -20.80 2.97
C TYR A 162 -14.77 -22.16 2.85
N GLY A 163 -15.08 -23.09 3.76
CA GLY A 163 -14.54 -24.45 3.77
C GLY A 163 -13.02 -24.46 3.86
N ALA A 164 -12.38 -25.44 3.21
CA ALA A 164 -10.92 -25.62 3.22
C ALA A 164 -10.14 -24.39 2.69
N ARG A 165 -10.74 -23.60 1.80
CA ARG A 165 -10.12 -22.38 1.25
C ARG A 165 -9.93 -21.30 2.31
N GLY A 166 -10.74 -21.30 3.37
CA GLY A 166 -10.63 -20.37 4.50
C GLY A 166 -9.64 -20.79 5.58
N ALA A 167 -8.94 -21.93 5.43
CA ALA A 167 -8.08 -22.48 6.48
C ALA A 167 -6.96 -21.55 6.95
N ASN A 168 -6.42 -20.71 6.05
CA ASN A 168 -5.39 -19.71 6.37
C ASN A 168 -5.98 -18.36 6.82
N GLY A 169 -7.29 -18.31 7.10
CA GLY A 169 -8.05 -17.08 7.36
C GLY A 169 -8.64 -16.48 6.10
N VAL A 170 -9.54 -15.50 6.30
CA VAL A 170 -10.24 -14.83 5.22
C VAL A 170 -10.15 -13.32 5.44
N ILE A 171 -9.82 -12.58 4.40
CA ILE A 171 -9.91 -11.13 4.37
C ILE A 171 -11.13 -10.76 3.52
N MET A 172 -12.15 -10.25 4.19
CA MET A 172 -13.36 -9.77 3.56
C MET A 172 -13.23 -8.27 3.34
N VAL A 173 -13.65 -7.81 2.17
CA VAL A 173 -13.63 -6.40 1.80
C VAL A 173 -15.00 -5.99 1.35
N THR A 174 -15.50 -4.97 2.02
CA THR A 174 -16.71 -4.25 1.60
C THR A 174 -16.29 -2.99 0.89
N THR A 175 -16.79 -2.81 -0.32
CA THR A 175 -16.46 -1.62 -1.10
C THR A 175 -17.55 -0.55 -0.98
N LYS A 176 -17.16 0.71 -1.11
CA LYS A 176 -18.06 1.87 -1.06
C LYS A 176 -19.20 1.73 -2.07
N ARG A 177 -20.41 2.10 -1.68
CA ARG A 177 -21.62 2.07 -2.48
C ARG A 177 -22.29 3.44 -2.52
N GLY A 178 -23.43 3.56 -3.14
CA GLY A 178 -24.28 4.74 -3.01
C GLY A 178 -24.74 4.92 -1.56
N LYS A 179 -24.98 6.15 -1.13
CA LYS A 179 -25.55 6.41 0.19
C LYS A 179 -27.04 6.05 0.16
N LYS A 180 -27.52 5.33 1.19
CA LYS A 180 -28.94 5.01 1.33
C LYS A 180 -29.71 6.10 2.11
N ASP A 181 -28.99 6.91 2.90
CA ASP A 181 -29.57 7.94 3.75
C ASP A 181 -29.44 9.32 3.10
N GLY A 182 -30.57 9.98 2.87
CA GLY A 182 -30.65 11.30 2.28
C GLY A 182 -31.24 11.30 0.87
N GLU A 183 -31.44 12.48 0.32
CA GLU A 183 -31.80 12.71 -1.07
C GLU A 183 -30.72 13.59 -1.73
N GLY A 184 -30.38 13.29 -2.97
CA GLY A 184 -29.47 14.11 -3.76
C GLY A 184 -28.25 13.39 -4.29
N VAL A 185 -27.36 14.16 -4.91
CA VAL A 185 -26.10 13.70 -5.51
C VAL A 185 -24.94 14.32 -4.75
N ALA A 186 -24.01 13.46 -4.31
CA ALA A 186 -22.73 13.87 -3.74
C ALA A 186 -21.62 13.57 -4.73
N ILE A 187 -20.81 14.59 -5.05
CA ILE A 187 -19.63 14.46 -5.89
C ILE A 187 -18.42 14.80 -5.05
N SER A 188 -17.43 13.92 -5.03
CA SER A 188 -16.16 14.17 -4.37
C SER A 188 -15.00 13.84 -5.29
N TYR A 189 -13.97 14.67 -5.24
CA TYR A 189 -12.70 14.45 -5.91
C TYR A 189 -11.58 14.46 -4.89
N GLN A 190 -10.67 13.49 -4.99
CA GLN A 190 -9.47 13.40 -4.20
C GLN A 190 -8.27 13.20 -5.12
N GLY A 191 -7.29 14.08 -5.01
CA GLY A 191 -6.03 13.97 -5.73
C GLY A 191 -4.87 13.87 -4.75
N SER A 192 -3.85 13.10 -5.09
CA SER A 192 -2.59 13.05 -4.36
C SER A 192 -1.41 12.99 -5.31
N VAL A 193 -0.31 13.62 -4.90
CA VAL A 193 0.98 13.57 -5.59
C VAL A 193 2.01 13.11 -4.57
N SER A 194 2.85 12.17 -4.95
CA SER A 194 3.96 11.69 -4.13
C SER A 194 5.27 11.78 -4.90
N VAL A 195 6.32 12.14 -4.16
CA VAL A 195 7.70 12.19 -4.67
C VAL A 195 8.51 11.17 -3.90
N SER A 196 9.16 10.26 -4.61
CA SER A 196 9.94 9.18 -4.04
C SER A 196 11.37 9.22 -4.59
N SER A 197 12.35 9.05 -3.73
CA SER A 197 13.76 8.94 -4.09
C SER A 197 14.41 7.82 -3.30
N ILE A 198 15.61 7.41 -3.69
CA ILE A 198 16.38 6.46 -2.91
C ILE A 198 16.67 7.05 -1.52
N ALA A 199 16.29 6.33 -0.47
CA ALA A 199 16.43 6.81 0.90
C ALA A 199 17.89 6.74 1.38
N ARG A 200 18.61 5.72 0.95
CA ARG A 200 20.02 5.50 1.31
C ARG A 200 20.68 4.69 0.22
N LYS A 201 21.82 5.15 -0.26
CA LYS A 201 22.73 4.40 -1.11
C LYS A 201 23.65 3.53 -0.27
N MET A 202 24.14 2.47 -0.87
CA MET A 202 25.25 1.69 -0.31
C MET A 202 26.54 2.47 -0.54
N ASP A 203 27.41 2.46 0.45
CA ASP A 203 28.76 2.99 0.34
C ASP A 203 29.62 1.94 -0.38
N LEU A 204 29.84 2.15 -1.67
CA LEU A 204 30.60 1.27 -2.54
C LEU A 204 31.93 1.91 -2.86
N LEU A 205 32.90 1.07 -3.24
CA LEU A 205 34.19 1.54 -3.69
C LEU A 205 34.05 2.33 -5.00
N ASN A 206 34.71 3.47 -5.09
CA ASN A 206 34.88 4.19 -6.35
C ASN A 206 35.88 3.43 -7.26
N ALA A 207 36.04 3.88 -8.51
CA ALA A 207 36.86 3.19 -9.49
C ALA A 207 38.32 3.06 -9.06
N GLN A 208 38.90 4.09 -8.44
CA GLN A 208 40.29 4.05 -7.95
C GLN A 208 40.42 3.10 -6.76
N GLU A 209 39.52 3.22 -5.77
CA GLU A 209 39.52 2.36 -4.59
C GLU A 209 39.30 0.89 -4.95
N TRP A 210 38.45 0.63 -5.95
CA TRP A 210 38.20 -0.72 -6.45
C TRP A 210 39.51 -1.33 -7.04
N THR A 211 40.20 -0.59 -7.94
CA THR A 211 41.43 -1.05 -8.56
C THR A 211 42.55 -1.22 -7.54
N ASP A 212 42.66 -0.32 -6.56
CA ASP A 212 43.63 -0.42 -5.47
C ASP A 212 43.37 -1.64 -4.57
N THR A 213 42.09 -1.90 -4.28
CA THR A 213 41.68 -3.08 -3.49
C THR A 213 41.96 -4.37 -4.25
N PHE A 214 41.76 -4.40 -5.57
CA PHE A 214 42.12 -5.51 -6.42
C PHE A 214 43.64 -5.80 -6.35
N MET A 215 44.46 -4.77 -6.53
CA MET A 215 45.94 -4.91 -6.45
C MET A 215 46.36 -5.40 -5.08
N LYS A 216 45.75 -4.91 -4.01
CA LYS A 216 46.00 -5.38 -2.64
C LYS A 216 45.56 -6.83 -2.42
N GLY A 217 44.55 -7.28 -3.10
CA GLY A 217 44.12 -8.68 -3.14
C GLY A 217 45.24 -9.58 -3.69
N LEU A 218 45.82 -9.19 -4.83
CA LEU A 218 46.95 -9.92 -5.44
C LEU A 218 48.20 -9.96 -4.55
N GLU A 219 48.53 -8.84 -3.90
CA GLU A 219 49.62 -8.79 -2.91
C GLU A 219 49.40 -9.78 -1.77
N ASN A 220 48.18 -9.84 -1.24
CA ASN A 220 47.80 -10.76 -0.17
C ASN A 220 47.84 -12.23 -0.62
N GLU A 221 47.38 -12.53 -1.84
CA GLU A 221 47.48 -13.88 -2.40
C GLU A 221 48.93 -14.32 -2.54
N ASN A 222 49.79 -13.47 -3.08
CA ASN A 222 51.23 -13.75 -3.16
C ASN A 222 51.84 -14.05 -1.79
N LYS A 223 51.44 -13.26 -0.77
CA LYS A 223 51.97 -13.40 0.59
C LYS A 223 51.45 -14.65 1.32
N TRP A 224 50.17 -14.96 1.20
CA TRP A 224 49.53 -15.99 2.04
C TRP A 224 49.37 -17.34 1.34
N LEU A 225 49.17 -17.32 0.01
CA LEU A 225 48.98 -18.53 -0.79
C LEU A 225 50.21 -18.93 -1.58
N GLY A 226 51.28 -18.10 -1.58
CA GLY A 226 52.53 -18.37 -2.30
C GLY A 226 52.36 -18.26 -3.83
N THR A 227 51.37 -17.55 -4.31
CA THR A 227 51.21 -17.23 -5.73
C THR A 227 52.27 -16.22 -6.17
N ASN A 228 52.45 -16.04 -7.47
CA ASN A 228 53.41 -15.08 -8.01
C ASN A 228 52.74 -14.15 -9.04
N TRP A 229 51.60 -13.53 -8.62
CA TRP A 229 50.93 -12.57 -9.47
C TRP A 229 51.76 -11.29 -9.65
N SER A 230 51.66 -10.70 -10.83
CA SER A 230 52.30 -9.40 -11.07
C SER A 230 51.65 -8.33 -10.19
N LEU A 231 52.47 -7.51 -9.54
CA LEU A 231 52.04 -6.35 -8.76
C LEU A 231 52.12 -5.05 -9.56
N ASN A 232 52.39 -5.13 -10.88
CA ASN A 232 52.33 -3.97 -11.75
C ASN A 232 50.92 -3.76 -12.28
N ARG A 233 50.35 -2.62 -11.99
CA ARG A 233 48.93 -2.26 -12.40
C ARG A 233 48.77 -2.36 -13.91
N THR A 234 49.76 -1.95 -14.68
CA THR A 234 49.68 -1.95 -16.14
C THR A 234 49.61 -3.34 -16.77
N ASP A 235 49.88 -4.40 -16.01
CA ASP A 235 49.77 -5.78 -16.49
C ASP A 235 48.30 -6.27 -16.41
N TRP A 236 47.49 -5.66 -15.55
CA TRP A 236 46.11 -6.00 -15.32
C TRP A 236 45.13 -5.03 -16.01
N PHE A 237 45.39 -3.73 -15.90
CA PHE A 237 44.54 -2.66 -16.42
C PHE A 237 45.11 -2.14 -17.74
N THR A 238 44.98 -2.97 -18.79
CA THR A 238 45.64 -2.76 -20.09
C THR A 238 44.79 -2.04 -21.11
N ASP A 239 43.46 -2.11 -21.02
CA ASP A 239 42.55 -1.52 -22.03
C ASP A 239 42.55 0.00 -21.94
N ARG A 240 43.13 0.66 -22.94
CA ARG A 240 43.25 2.12 -23.02
C ARG A 240 41.95 2.87 -23.24
N ASN A 241 40.87 2.18 -23.48
CA ASN A 241 39.57 2.79 -23.52
C ASN A 241 39.05 3.06 -22.09
N TYR A 242 39.55 2.33 -21.09
CA TYR A 242 39.06 2.40 -19.69
C TYR A 242 40.14 2.82 -18.70
N PHE A 243 41.44 2.66 -19.05
CA PHE A 243 42.58 2.92 -18.18
C PHE A 243 43.63 3.79 -18.85
N ASP A 244 44.27 4.67 -18.09
CA ASP A 244 45.36 5.49 -18.53
C ASP A 244 46.69 4.69 -18.76
N ALA A 245 47.76 5.39 -19.13
CA ALA A 245 49.07 4.77 -19.35
C ALA A 245 49.65 4.10 -18.07
N ASN A 246 49.19 4.51 -16.90
CA ASN A 246 49.66 3.99 -15.60
C ASN A 246 48.73 2.92 -15.03
N GLY A 247 47.67 2.54 -15.75
CA GLY A 247 46.65 1.58 -15.31
C GLY A 247 45.62 2.17 -14.31
N ASN A 248 45.50 3.49 -14.25
CA ASN A 248 44.44 4.11 -13.43
C ASN A 248 43.13 4.22 -14.23
N PRO A 249 41.97 4.08 -13.61
CA PRO A 249 40.72 4.18 -14.29
C PRO A 249 40.48 5.60 -14.85
N ILE A 250 39.92 5.68 -16.06
CA ILE A 250 39.57 6.94 -16.72
C ILE A 250 38.15 7.37 -16.32
N TYR A 251 37.25 6.40 -15.99
CA TYR A 251 35.89 6.62 -15.60
C TYR A 251 35.69 6.23 -14.15
N ASP A 252 34.70 6.88 -13.53
CA ASP A 252 34.20 6.59 -12.17
C ASP A 252 32.70 6.75 -12.16
N THR A 253 31.97 5.63 -12.28
CA THR A 253 30.53 5.61 -12.46
C THR A 253 29.83 5.13 -11.18
N ASP A 254 29.02 5.99 -10.58
CA ASP A 254 28.07 5.58 -9.52
C ASP A 254 26.84 4.95 -10.17
N TRP A 255 26.87 3.64 -10.30
CA TRP A 255 25.76 2.89 -10.90
C TRP A 255 24.45 2.99 -10.13
N GLN A 256 24.48 3.36 -8.85
CA GLN A 256 23.27 3.60 -8.08
C GLN A 256 22.60 4.91 -8.54
N ASP A 257 23.38 5.95 -8.86
CA ASP A 257 22.83 7.19 -9.44
C ASP A 257 22.33 6.99 -10.85
N GLU A 258 23.10 6.29 -11.67
CA GLU A 258 22.73 6.06 -13.07
C GLU A 258 21.50 5.18 -13.26
N ALA A 259 21.23 4.27 -12.31
CA ALA A 259 20.09 3.35 -12.36
C ALA A 259 18.83 3.88 -11.68
N THR A 260 18.93 4.99 -10.94
CA THR A 260 17.81 5.51 -10.13
C THR A 260 17.42 6.93 -10.51
N ARG A 261 16.25 7.32 -10.11
CA ARG A 261 15.71 8.68 -10.31
C ARG A 261 14.82 9.11 -9.15
N THR A 262 14.59 10.39 -9.04
CA THR A 262 13.45 10.89 -8.28
C THR A 262 12.17 10.63 -9.07
N ALA A 263 11.26 9.86 -8.50
CA ALA A 263 10.02 9.44 -9.12
C ALA A 263 8.84 10.29 -8.61
N VAL A 264 8.03 10.81 -9.53
CA VAL A 264 6.80 11.55 -9.21
C VAL A 264 5.61 10.69 -9.59
N SER A 265 4.78 10.36 -8.63
CA SER A 265 3.56 9.57 -8.81
C SER A 265 2.34 10.41 -8.46
N HIS A 266 1.22 10.11 -9.09
CA HIS A 266 -0.04 10.79 -8.79
C HIS A 266 -1.23 9.83 -8.84
N ASN A 267 -2.25 10.16 -8.05
CA ASN A 267 -3.49 9.42 -7.97
C ASN A 267 -4.67 10.39 -8.00
N HIS A 268 -5.70 10.03 -8.75
CA HIS A 268 -6.92 10.82 -8.93
C HIS A 268 -8.13 9.93 -8.71
N GLN A 269 -8.99 10.32 -7.79
CA GLN A 269 -10.22 9.60 -7.44
C GLN A 269 -11.41 10.54 -7.60
N LEU A 270 -12.37 10.16 -8.43
CA LEU A 270 -13.66 10.82 -8.57
C LEU A 270 -14.75 9.88 -8.09
N ASN A 271 -15.57 10.33 -7.15
CA ASN A 271 -16.70 9.59 -6.62
C ASN A 271 -17.97 10.39 -6.88
N ILE A 272 -18.96 9.73 -7.43
CA ILE A 272 -20.32 10.24 -7.63
C ILE A 272 -21.26 9.29 -6.93
N GLN A 273 -21.97 9.74 -5.92
CA GLN A 273 -22.91 8.95 -5.15
C GLN A 273 -24.27 9.63 -5.18
N GLN A 274 -25.29 8.87 -5.51
CA GLN A 274 -26.67 9.31 -5.50
C GLN A 274 -27.43 8.52 -4.45
N ALA A 275 -28.21 9.24 -3.65
CA ALA A 275 -29.18 8.68 -2.72
C ALA A 275 -30.58 8.95 -3.25
N GLY A 276 -31.42 7.94 -3.18
CA GLY A 276 -32.83 8.00 -3.49
C GLY A 276 -33.64 7.23 -2.44
N LYS A 277 -34.94 7.41 -2.45
CA LYS A 277 -35.83 6.85 -1.41
C LYS A 277 -35.80 5.31 -1.33
N ASN A 278 -35.72 4.64 -2.49
CA ASN A 278 -35.72 3.18 -2.58
C ASN A 278 -34.54 2.65 -3.41
N SER A 279 -33.57 3.51 -3.75
CA SER A 279 -32.41 3.10 -4.53
C SER A 279 -31.21 3.98 -4.21
N SER A 280 -30.02 3.44 -4.40
CA SER A 280 -28.79 4.20 -4.32
C SER A 280 -27.86 3.80 -5.46
N MET A 281 -27.06 4.74 -5.95
CA MET A 281 -26.06 4.51 -6.97
C MET A 281 -24.74 5.13 -6.55
N GLY A 282 -23.63 4.40 -6.77
CA GLY A 282 -22.28 4.90 -6.64
C GLY A 282 -21.51 4.65 -7.93
N ALA A 283 -20.83 5.68 -8.43
CA ALA A 283 -19.87 5.56 -9.51
C ALA A 283 -18.51 6.09 -9.02
N PHE A 284 -17.49 5.28 -9.17
CA PHE A 284 -16.15 5.54 -8.67
C PHE A 284 -15.16 5.37 -9.81
N LEU A 285 -14.37 6.40 -10.08
CA LEU A 285 -13.35 6.39 -11.12
C LEU A 285 -12.01 6.75 -10.48
N ASN A 286 -11.02 5.88 -10.66
CA ASN A 286 -9.67 6.11 -10.17
C ASN A 286 -8.67 5.97 -11.30
N TYR A 287 -7.75 6.92 -11.38
CA TYR A 287 -6.55 6.82 -12.20
C TYR A 287 -5.31 6.99 -11.33
N THR A 288 -4.40 6.05 -11.43
CA THR A 288 -3.12 6.05 -10.73
C THR A 288 -1.99 5.97 -11.75
N ASP A 289 -1.00 6.86 -11.64
CA ASP A 289 0.28 6.77 -12.33
C ASP A 289 1.37 6.68 -11.26
N GLN A 290 1.84 5.48 -10.99
CA GLN A 290 2.89 5.22 -10.03
C GLN A 290 4.22 5.04 -10.77
N GLN A 291 5.16 5.94 -10.52
CA GLN A 291 6.51 5.88 -11.07
C GLN A 291 7.47 5.24 -10.08
N GLY A 292 8.37 4.39 -10.57
CA GLY A 292 9.40 3.76 -9.75
C GLY A 292 10.68 4.59 -9.68
N ILE A 293 11.40 4.43 -8.57
CA ILE A 293 12.73 5.03 -8.39
C ILE A 293 13.79 4.38 -9.29
N MET A 294 13.62 3.12 -9.68
CA MET A 294 14.42 2.51 -10.74
C MET A 294 14.01 3.06 -12.10
N LEU A 295 14.97 3.36 -12.95
CA LEU A 295 14.71 3.85 -14.31
C LEU A 295 13.79 2.89 -15.09
N ASN A 296 12.90 3.45 -15.90
CA ASN A 296 11.95 2.71 -16.74
C ASN A 296 10.96 1.80 -16.00
N THR A 297 10.80 1.96 -14.69
CA THR A 297 9.78 1.25 -13.92
C THR A 297 8.58 2.14 -13.66
N TYR A 298 7.37 1.64 -13.90
CA TYR A 298 6.12 2.34 -13.64
C TYR A 298 4.94 1.37 -13.61
N ASN A 299 3.87 1.79 -12.97
CA ASN A 299 2.57 1.13 -13.03
C ASN A 299 1.45 2.15 -13.16
N LYS A 300 0.66 2.04 -14.20
CA LYS A 300 -0.52 2.87 -14.42
C LYS A 300 -1.76 2.00 -14.29
N ARG A 301 -2.75 2.50 -13.58
CA ARG A 301 -3.98 1.76 -13.32
C ARG A 301 -5.19 2.67 -13.50
N LEU A 302 -6.16 2.17 -14.23
CA LEU A 302 -7.49 2.75 -14.37
C LEU A 302 -8.50 1.79 -13.75
N ASN A 303 -9.21 2.24 -12.73
CA ASN A 303 -10.27 1.52 -12.07
C ASN A 303 -11.59 2.28 -12.29
N ALA A 304 -12.60 1.59 -12.74
CA ALA A 304 -13.95 2.10 -12.81
C ALA A 304 -14.89 1.12 -12.08
N LYS A 305 -15.65 1.65 -11.14
CA LYS A 305 -16.60 0.87 -10.36
C LYS A 305 -17.97 1.54 -10.42
N MET A 306 -19.02 0.75 -10.58
CA MET A 306 -20.40 1.15 -10.47
C MET A 306 -21.12 0.20 -9.52
N ALA A 307 -21.79 0.74 -8.53
CA ALA A 307 -22.65 0.02 -7.60
C ALA A 307 -24.05 0.59 -7.65
N TYR A 308 -25.04 -0.27 -7.79
CA TYR A 308 -26.45 0.09 -7.78
C TYR A 308 -27.22 -0.83 -6.86
N ASP A 309 -27.92 -0.27 -5.89
CA ASP A 309 -28.78 -0.98 -4.95
C ASP A 309 -30.18 -0.43 -5.08
N ALA A 310 -31.19 -1.31 -5.14
CA ALA A 310 -32.58 -0.91 -5.19
C ALA A 310 -33.48 -1.89 -4.44
N ASP A 311 -34.45 -1.33 -3.75
CA ASP A 311 -35.53 -2.05 -3.06
C ASP A 311 -36.88 -1.69 -3.74
N PRO A 312 -37.13 -2.21 -4.97
CA PRO A 312 -38.33 -1.82 -5.75
C PRO A 312 -39.65 -2.22 -5.06
N THR A 313 -39.62 -3.24 -4.24
CA THR A 313 -40.74 -3.67 -3.40
C THR A 313 -40.22 -4.12 -2.04
N LYS A 314 -41.13 -4.28 -1.05
CA LYS A 314 -40.77 -4.73 0.31
C LYS A 314 -40.18 -6.14 0.37
N TRP A 315 -40.42 -6.96 -0.64
CA TRP A 315 -40.00 -8.36 -0.70
C TRP A 315 -38.83 -8.57 -1.67
N LEU A 316 -38.41 -7.56 -2.45
CA LEU A 316 -37.36 -7.67 -3.46
C LEU A 316 -36.32 -6.58 -3.24
N SER A 317 -35.11 -7.00 -2.96
CA SER A 317 -33.88 -6.17 -2.97
C SER A 317 -32.99 -6.63 -4.09
N THR A 318 -32.45 -5.69 -4.87
CA THR A 318 -31.51 -5.97 -5.95
C THR A 318 -30.22 -5.19 -5.72
N SER A 319 -29.09 -5.82 -6.01
CA SER A 319 -27.78 -5.21 -5.92
C SER A 319 -26.95 -5.60 -7.13
N VAL A 320 -26.36 -4.61 -7.79
CA VAL A 320 -25.46 -4.81 -8.93
C VAL A 320 -24.14 -4.08 -8.61
N ASN A 321 -23.04 -4.79 -8.76
CA ASN A 321 -21.71 -4.22 -8.62
C ASN A 321 -20.87 -4.60 -9.84
N VAL A 322 -20.35 -3.60 -10.55
CA VAL A 322 -19.50 -3.78 -11.72
C VAL A 322 -18.17 -3.12 -11.43
N LEU A 323 -17.10 -3.89 -11.53
CA LEU A 323 -15.73 -3.44 -11.35
C LEU A 323 -14.94 -3.71 -12.63
N VAL A 324 -14.35 -2.67 -13.19
CA VAL A 324 -13.48 -2.76 -14.37
C VAL A 324 -12.10 -2.23 -13.98
N ASN A 325 -11.08 -3.03 -14.21
CA ASN A 325 -9.70 -2.68 -13.98
C ASN A 325 -8.90 -2.79 -15.27
N HIS A 326 -8.07 -1.81 -15.53
CA HIS A 326 -7.05 -1.90 -16.56
C HIS A 326 -5.71 -1.42 -15.98
N THR A 327 -4.71 -2.29 -16.09
CA THR A 327 -3.37 -2.01 -15.57
C THR A 327 -2.35 -2.22 -16.67
N TRP A 328 -1.43 -1.27 -16.79
CA TRP A 328 -0.26 -1.41 -17.65
C TRP A 328 0.96 -0.86 -16.93
N GLY A 329 2.08 -1.55 -17.08
CA GLY A 329 3.28 -1.19 -16.34
C GLY A 329 4.53 -1.85 -16.89
N ARG A 330 5.63 -1.42 -16.35
CA ARG A 330 6.95 -2.01 -16.56
C ARG A 330 7.64 -2.12 -15.21
N TYR A 331 8.13 -3.28 -14.92
CA TYR A 331 8.92 -3.56 -13.72
C TYR A 331 10.12 -4.42 -14.07
N THR A 332 11.15 -4.35 -13.24
CA THR A 332 12.33 -5.22 -13.39
C THR A 332 12.07 -6.55 -12.67
N PRO A 333 12.53 -7.69 -13.22
CA PRO A 333 12.47 -8.96 -12.50
C PRO A 333 13.17 -8.85 -11.14
N GLU A 334 12.58 -9.44 -10.12
CA GLU A 334 13.13 -9.50 -8.76
C GLU A 334 13.48 -10.93 -8.33
N ASP A 335 13.12 -11.93 -9.15
CA ASP A 335 13.32 -13.33 -8.84
C ASP A 335 14.68 -13.82 -9.35
N GLY A 336 15.65 -13.85 -8.47
CA GLY A 336 16.79 -14.74 -8.34
C GLY A 336 17.56 -15.27 -9.55
N GLY A 337 17.31 -14.79 -10.75
CA GLY A 337 17.92 -15.27 -11.98
C GLY A 337 19.29 -14.61 -12.33
N GLY A 338 19.91 -13.88 -11.41
CA GLY A 338 21.19 -13.19 -11.67
C GLY A 338 21.07 -11.89 -12.46
N GLN A 339 19.86 -11.51 -12.88
CA GLN A 339 19.58 -10.28 -13.64
C GLN A 339 18.74 -9.26 -12.86
N GLU A 340 18.81 -9.29 -11.55
CA GLU A 340 18.15 -8.29 -10.73
C GLU A 340 18.81 -6.92 -10.92
N ALA A 341 18.04 -5.92 -11.34
CA ALA A 341 18.58 -4.59 -11.56
C ALA A 341 19.25 -4.00 -10.31
N ARG A 342 18.72 -4.31 -9.11
CA ARG A 342 19.30 -3.90 -7.82
C ARG A 342 20.69 -4.54 -7.58
N ARG A 343 20.82 -5.82 -7.88
CA ARG A 343 22.06 -6.54 -7.75
C ARG A 343 23.06 -6.04 -8.80
N THR A 344 22.63 -5.89 -10.04
CA THR A 344 23.49 -5.42 -11.13
C THR A 344 24.10 -4.05 -10.83
N MET A 345 23.31 -3.08 -10.32
CA MET A 345 23.85 -1.75 -10.00
C MET A 345 24.87 -1.75 -8.85
N ILE A 346 24.88 -2.79 -7.99
CA ILE A 346 25.87 -2.93 -6.90
C ILE A 346 27.10 -3.69 -7.38
N GLU A 347 26.94 -4.67 -8.27
CA GLU A 347 28.00 -5.55 -8.75
C GLU A 347 28.71 -5.00 -10.00
N MET A 348 28.16 -4.02 -10.67
CA MET A 348 28.80 -3.38 -11.83
C MET A 348 30.11 -2.70 -11.42
N LEU A 349 31.10 -2.84 -12.28
CA LEU A 349 32.44 -2.30 -12.05
C LEU A 349 32.42 -0.77 -12.17
N PRO A 350 32.88 -0.03 -11.18
CA PRO A 350 32.74 1.43 -11.16
C PRO A 350 33.62 2.13 -12.24
N TRP A 351 34.62 1.47 -12.77
CA TRP A 351 35.46 1.99 -13.85
C TRP A 351 34.85 1.80 -15.26
N LEU A 352 33.70 1.16 -15.38
CA LEU A 352 32.96 1.07 -16.64
C LEU A 352 32.11 2.34 -16.85
N PRO A 353 32.18 2.99 -18.01
CA PRO A 353 31.28 4.10 -18.36
C PRO A 353 29.87 3.59 -18.71
N VAL A 354 28.87 4.45 -18.65
CA VAL A 354 27.47 4.13 -19.02
C VAL A 354 27.35 3.69 -20.48
N TYR A 355 28.13 4.31 -21.36
CA TYR A 355 28.17 3.97 -22.79
C TYR A 355 29.58 3.46 -23.16
N GLU A 356 29.61 2.47 -24.02
CA GLU A 356 30.87 2.00 -24.63
C GLU A 356 31.60 3.16 -25.30
N PRO A 357 32.90 3.36 -25.03
CA PRO A 357 33.66 4.48 -25.57
C PRO A 357 33.56 4.59 -27.09
N GLY A 358 33.24 5.79 -27.58
CA GLY A 358 33.04 6.08 -29.00
C GLY A 358 31.76 5.54 -29.63
N THR A 359 30.82 5.03 -28.82
CA THR A 359 29.54 4.51 -29.29
C THR A 359 28.37 5.09 -28.50
N ASN A 360 27.14 4.89 -28.99
CA ASN A 360 25.91 5.18 -28.23
C ASN A 360 25.28 3.90 -27.65
N LYS A 361 26.05 2.83 -27.52
CA LYS A 361 25.56 1.57 -26.95
C LYS A 361 25.87 1.55 -25.46
N TYR A 362 24.91 1.06 -24.66
CA TYR A 362 25.14 0.86 -23.24
C TYR A 362 26.23 -0.17 -23.00
N THR A 363 27.10 0.12 -22.06
CA THR A 363 28.09 -0.85 -21.56
C THR A 363 27.40 -2.07 -21.00
N THR A 364 27.88 -3.26 -21.31
CA THR A 364 27.38 -4.53 -20.79
C THR A 364 28.34 -5.11 -19.77
N SER A 365 27.86 -5.90 -18.83
CA SER A 365 28.68 -6.58 -17.80
C SER A 365 29.68 -7.58 -18.38
N THR A 366 29.57 -7.91 -19.68
CA THR A 366 30.48 -8.81 -20.41
C THR A 366 31.59 -8.08 -21.14
N SER A 367 31.59 -6.76 -21.15
CA SER A 367 32.70 -5.95 -21.70
C SER A 367 33.52 -5.42 -20.53
N PRO A 368 34.76 -5.35 -20.58
CA PRO A 368 35.83 -6.25 -20.98
C PRO A 368 36.17 -7.27 -19.90
N SER A 369 36.44 -8.50 -20.27
CA SER A 369 37.12 -9.42 -19.37
C SER A 369 38.46 -8.79 -18.97
N LEU A 370 38.71 -8.65 -17.66
CA LEU A 370 40.04 -8.52 -17.17
C LEU A 370 40.80 -9.73 -17.74
N SER A 371 41.72 -9.51 -18.70
CA SER A 371 42.45 -10.58 -19.34
C SER A 371 43.25 -11.29 -18.26
N GLY A 372 42.79 -12.44 -17.80
CA GLY A 372 43.41 -13.23 -16.74
C GLY A 372 42.43 -13.90 -15.77
N PHE A 373 41.15 -13.57 -15.79
CA PHE A 373 40.14 -14.28 -15.02
C PHE A 373 39.26 -15.10 -15.99
N ASN A 374 39.66 -16.29 -16.29
CA ASN A 374 38.85 -17.41 -16.80
C ASN A 374 38.74 -18.44 -15.70
#